data_da99a06850c918f932f7e876eddea0c5
#
_entry.id   da99a06850c918f932f7e876eddea0c5
#
_cell.length_a   1.000
_cell.length_b   1.000
_cell.length_c   1.000
_cell.angle_alpha   90.00
_cell.angle_beta   90.00
_cell.angle_gamma   90.00
#
_symmetry.space_group_name_H-M   'P 1'
#
loop_
_entity.id
_entity.type
_entity.pdbx_description
1 polymer ?
#
loop_
_entity_poly.entity_id
_entity_poly.type
_entity_poly.pdbx_seq_one_letter_code
_entity_poly.pdbx_strand_id
1 'polypeptide(L)'
;MRGSARPEVVVIGAGISGLAAAFELTGGATPLGHAAPIVTIIDAAERAGGKIGTTSIDGRTLDAAADGVLARRPEVLALAADLGAADTLEPIATSGASVFARGKLRPLPDDLMLGIPTSWSTLRTSGVLSTRGLLRALGDVIAPRPASRGHLQDRTIGGLVETKLGPEVVATLVDPMIGGISAGRVSEMSAAAVFPPLLEAAQERGSLMAALRASTAPANPGPAAHDPADGEPSEEPLAPSPSFVSFPHGMHDLPALLVTVLEARGVRFAFNSEITGLRRGGGTDPRWLVDAATTTTPADGVVIAAPARPTARILRPWDAEAAALLEQIDYASVSVVTFVFDEGTVTLPATGTGVLVPPGTPIPAGPNQGDRFLTTALTFLDRKWPHLTAAGTLLVRASIGRIDDDRMAEMSDSEIIEAVTEELAIVLGPFEAPRAVSVVRWTDALPQYRVNHLMRVAGIEAAVERLGGIEICGAAYRGIGIPACVGSGRAAGARLLAELTTAP
;
A
#
# COMPACT_ATOMS: atom_id res chain seq x y z
N MET A 1 32.33 34.78 -4.76
CA MET A 1 32.56 33.43 -5.36
C MET A 1 32.66 32.46 -4.22
N ARG A 2 31.61 31.65 -3.96
CA ARG A 2 31.74 30.48 -3.08
C ARG A 2 32.57 29.45 -3.83
N GLY A 3 33.69 29.02 -3.23
CA GLY A 3 34.25 27.74 -3.58
C GLY A 3 33.15 26.68 -3.35
N SER A 4 32.97 25.76 -4.28
CA SER A 4 31.93 24.76 -4.41
C SER A 4 31.60 23.99 -3.11
N ALA A 5 30.92 24.66 -2.17
CA ALA A 5 30.34 23.93 -1.03
C ALA A 5 29.22 23.06 -1.56
N ARG A 6 29.24 21.75 -1.17
CA ARG A 6 28.19 20.79 -1.52
C ARG A 6 26.86 21.28 -0.94
N PRO A 7 25.74 21.25 -1.71
CA PRO A 7 24.43 21.61 -1.19
C PRO A 7 24.07 20.76 0.02
N GLU A 8 23.42 21.33 1.02
CA GLU A 8 22.86 20.63 2.17
C GLU A 8 21.38 20.34 1.93
N VAL A 9 20.96 19.10 2.10
CA VAL A 9 19.57 18.67 1.91
C VAL A 9 19.07 17.97 3.16
N VAL A 10 17.88 18.36 3.61
CA VAL A 10 17.17 17.68 4.69
C VAL A 10 15.99 16.86 4.13
N VAL A 11 15.92 15.59 4.50
CA VAL A 11 14.76 14.71 4.26
C VAL A 11 14.02 14.54 5.57
N ILE A 12 12.76 14.97 5.62
CA ILE A 12 11.90 14.88 6.79
C ILE A 12 11.08 13.59 6.69
N GLY A 13 11.44 12.59 7.49
CA GLY A 13 10.84 11.26 7.50
C GLY A 13 11.76 10.18 6.93
N ALA A 14 12.09 9.18 7.75
CA ALA A 14 12.90 8.00 7.42
C ALA A 14 12.05 6.80 6.98
N GLY A 15 10.79 7.02 6.57
CA GLY A 15 9.97 6.01 5.93
C GLY A 15 10.50 5.66 4.54
N ILE A 16 9.94 4.62 3.90
CA ILE A 16 10.43 4.12 2.60
C ILE A 16 10.50 5.21 1.53
N SER A 17 9.59 6.20 1.53
CA SER A 17 9.62 7.31 0.57
C SER A 17 10.79 8.26 0.82
N GLY A 18 11.09 8.58 2.08
CA GLY A 18 12.22 9.44 2.43
C GLY A 18 13.56 8.75 2.17
N LEU A 19 13.67 7.45 2.48
CA LEU A 19 14.86 6.66 2.16
C LEU A 19 15.09 6.59 0.64
N ALA A 20 14.02 6.36 -0.14
CA ALA A 20 14.10 6.34 -1.60
C ALA A 20 14.47 7.73 -2.19
N ALA A 21 13.98 8.83 -1.59
CA ALA A 21 14.37 10.18 -1.99
C ALA A 21 15.86 10.44 -1.70
N ALA A 22 16.35 10.06 -0.53
CA ALA A 22 17.77 10.20 -0.18
C ALA A 22 18.66 9.33 -1.09
N PHE A 23 18.17 8.15 -1.51
CA PHE A 23 18.88 7.30 -2.47
C PHE A 23 19.09 8.03 -3.81
N GLU A 24 18.08 8.67 -4.35
CA GLU A 24 18.19 9.46 -5.60
C GLU A 24 19.08 10.71 -5.42
N LEU A 25 18.94 11.44 -4.30
CA LEU A 25 19.78 12.60 -3.98
C LEU A 25 21.27 12.24 -3.93
N THR A 26 21.60 11.01 -3.62
CA THR A 26 22.98 10.51 -3.59
C THR A 26 23.42 9.85 -4.90
N GLY A 27 22.59 9.91 -5.96
CA GLY A 27 22.88 9.44 -7.32
C GLY A 27 22.22 8.14 -7.71
N GLY A 28 21.28 7.62 -6.92
CA GLY A 28 20.52 6.41 -7.28
C GLY A 28 21.45 5.20 -7.54
N ALA A 29 21.25 4.54 -8.69
CA ALA A 29 22.08 3.40 -9.10
C ALA A 29 23.54 3.79 -9.40
N THR A 30 23.81 5.05 -9.75
CA THR A 30 25.15 5.56 -10.05
C THR A 30 25.57 6.60 -9.00
N PRO A 31 26.26 6.21 -7.93
CA PRO A 31 26.61 7.11 -6.84
C PRO A 31 27.40 8.34 -7.31
N LEU A 32 26.98 9.53 -6.92
CA LEU A 32 27.62 10.80 -7.27
C LEU A 32 28.93 11.04 -6.48
N GLY A 33 29.20 10.27 -5.43
CA GLY A 33 30.37 10.42 -4.58
C GLY A 33 30.45 11.83 -3.97
N HIS A 34 31.59 12.51 -4.15
CA HIS A 34 31.81 13.86 -3.62
C HIS A 34 30.96 14.94 -4.33
N ALA A 35 30.33 14.65 -5.47
CA ALA A 35 29.42 15.57 -6.14
C ALA A 35 27.99 15.53 -5.56
N ALA A 36 27.65 14.52 -4.75
CA ALA A 36 26.34 14.42 -4.11
C ALA A 36 26.12 15.54 -3.08
N PRO A 37 24.88 16.02 -2.87
CA PRO A 37 24.52 16.82 -1.71
C PRO A 37 24.92 16.16 -0.38
N ILE A 38 25.06 16.96 0.66
CA ILE A 38 25.14 16.46 2.04
C ILE A 38 23.72 16.23 2.51
N VAL A 39 23.31 14.95 2.64
CA VAL A 39 21.94 14.60 3.00
C VAL A 39 21.85 14.26 4.48
N THR A 40 20.86 14.86 5.15
CA THR A 40 20.47 14.49 6.52
C THR A 40 19.01 14.07 6.54
N ILE A 41 18.73 12.86 7.03
CA ILE A 41 17.38 12.33 7.24
C ILE A 41 17.01 12.56 8.71
N ILE A 42 15.87 13.21 8.96
CA ILE A 42 15.37 13.49 10.30
C ILE A 42 14.00 12.82 10.48
N ASP A 43 13.83 12.04 11.54
CA ASP A 43 12.57 11.35 11.85
C ASP A 43 12.20 11.48 13.32
N ALA A 44 10.91 11.62 13.59
CA ALA A 44 10.36 11.62 14.94
C ALA A 44 10.43 10.26 15.63
N ALA A 45 10.45 9.16 14.84
CA ALA A 45 10.59 7.80 15.34
C ALA A 45 12.04 7.47 15.75
N GLU A 46 12.20 6.39 16.48
CA GLU A 46 13.50 5.88 16.93
C GLU A 46 14.27 5.10 15.86
N ARG A 47 13.63 4.76 14.73
CA ARG A 47 14.19 3.91 13.67
C ARG A 47 13.72 4.32 12.29
N ALA A 48 14.46 3.91 11.28
CA ALA A 48 14.06 3.98 9.88
C ALA A 48 13.04 2.89 9.51
N GLY A 49 12.43 3.04 8.31
CA GLY A 49 11.47 2.11 7.72
C GLY A 49 10.01 2.57 7.85
N GLY A 50 9.71 3.45 8.80
CA GLY A 50 8.36 3.97 9.00
C GLY A 50 7.35 2.83 9.24
N LYS A 51 6.36 2.70 8.34
CA LYS A 51 5.30 1.67 8.41
C LYS A 51 5.73 0.28 7.90
N ILE A 52 6.94 0.13 7.37
CA ILE A 52 7.58 -1.17 7.17
C ILE A 52 8.30 -1.49 8.48
N GLY A 53 7.58 -2.14 9.37
CA GLY A 53 8.05 -2.47 10.72
C GLY A 53 8.03 -3.96 10.98
N THR A 54 8.65 -4.34 12.07
CA THR A 54 8.75 -5.73 12.51
C THR A 54 8.12 -5.94 13.88
N THR A 55 7.78 -7.19 14.16
CA THR A 55 7.43 -7.67 15.50
C THR A 55 8.29 -8.87 15.83
N SER A 56 8.64 -9.02 17.12
CA SER A 56 9.31 -10.22 17.61
C SER A 56 8.27 -11.13 18.26
N ILE A 57 8.17 -12.36 17.77
CA ILE A 57 7.23 -13.36 18.27
C ILE A 57 7.87 -14.76 18.18
N ASP A 58 7.77 -15.54 19.24
CA ASP A 58 8.32 -16.89 19.34
C ASP A 58 9.80 -16.97 18.90
N GLY A 59 10.63 -15.98 19.34
CA GLY A 59 12.04 -15.88 19.01
C GLY A 59 12.36 -15.50 17.56
N ARG A 60 11.39 -15.07 16.77
CA ARG A 60 11.51 -14.69 15.35
C ARG A 60 11.13 -13.25 15.11
N THR A 61 11.76 -12.65 14.11
CA THR A 61 11.38 -11.32 13.58
C THR A 61 10.51 -11.52 12.36
N LEU A 62 9.31 -10.95 12.38
CA LEU A 62 8.34 -11.00 11.27
C LEU A 62 7.92 -9.58 10.89
N ASP A 63 7.52 -9.40 9.65
CA ASP A 63 6.88 -8.14 9.22
C ASP A 63 5.62 -7.89 10.03
N ALA A 64 5.49 -6.69 10.56
CA ALA A 64 4.35 -6.28 11.38
C ALA A 64 3.15 -5.74 10.59
N ALA A 65 3.30 -5.60 9.26
CA ALA A 65 2.25 -5.06 8.37
C ALA A 65 2.32 -5.70 6.97
N ALA A 66 2.85 -4.96 5.98
CA ALA A 66 3.00 -5.46 4.63
C ALA A 66 4.07 -6.55 4.59
N ASP A 67 3.75 -7.66 3.94
CA ASP A 67 4.60 -8.87 3.83
C ASP A 67 5.06 -9.14 2.40
N GLY A 68 4.71 -8.29 1.44
CA GLY A 68 5.12 -8.40 0.06
C GLY A 68 4.57 -7.28 -0.81
N VAL A 69 5.05 -7.21 -2.04
CA VAL A 69 4.65 -6.22 -3.05
C VAL A 69 4.21 -6.89 -4.34
N LEU A 70 3.33 -6.20 -5.09
CA LEU A 70 2.90 -6.65 -6.41
C LEU A 70 4.07 -6.65 -7.39
N ALA A 71 4.42 -7.80 -7.96
CA ALA A 71 5.53 -7.93 -8.91
C ALA A 71 5.31 -7.16 -10.22
N ARG A 72 4.06 -6.92 -10.62
CA ARG A 72 3.73 -6.09 -11.80
C ARG A 72 4.02 -4.59 -11.62
N ARG A 73 4.36 -4.15 -10.40
CA ARG A 73 4.72 -2.76 -10.09
C ARG A 73 6.26 -2.65 -10.07
N PRO A 74 6.86 -1.97 -11.06
CA PRO A 74 8.31 -2.03 -11.28
C PRO A 74 9.14 -1.29 -10.22
N GLU A 75 8.56 -0.39 -9.43
CA GLU A 75 9.31 0.56 -8.61
C GLU A 75 10.18 -0.11 -7.55
N VAL A 76 9.66 -1.17 -6.88
CA VAL A 76 10.44 -1.93 -5.89
C VAL A 76 11.44 -2.87 -6.56
N LEU A 77 11.05 -3.50 -7.67
CA LEU A 77 11.93 -4.38 -8.44
C LEU A 77 13.14 -3.60 -8.98
N ALA A 78 12.90 -2.40 -9.54
CA ALA A 78 13.97 -1.53 -10.01
C ALA A 78 14.87 -1.07 -8.86
N LEU A 79 14.28 -0.69 -7.71
CA LEU A 79 15.07 -0.32 -6.53
C LEU A 79 15.89 -1.49 -6.01
N ALA A 80 15.33 -2.71 -5.94
CA ALA A 80 16.05 -3.92 -5.54
C ALA A 80 17.23 -4.20 -6.49
N ALA A 81 17.04 -4.01 -7.81
CA ALA A 81 18.12 -4.14 -8.78
C ALA A 81 19.22 -3.09 -8.57
N ASP A 82 18.86 -1.83 -8.34
CA ASP A 82 19.79 -0.74 -8.06
C ASP A 82 20.59 -0.96 -6.74
N LEU A 83 20.01 -1.71 -5.80
CA LEU A 83 20.64 -2.10 -4.54
C LEU A 83 21.41 -3.42 -4.62
N GLY A 84 21.41 -4.09 -5.79
CA GLY A 84 22.06 -5.40 -5.98
C GLY A 84 21.33 -6.57 -5.28
N ALA A 85 20.03 -6.41 -5.01
CA ALA A 85 19.21 -7.39 -4.28
C ALA A 85 18.11 -8.04 -5.15
N ALA A 86 18.10 -7.81 -6.47
CA ALA A 86 17.05 -8.34 -7.35
C ALA A 86 16.96 -9.88 -7.33
N ASP A 87 18.11 -10.54 -7.33
CA ASP A 87 18.19 -12.01 -7.35
C ASP A 87 17.86 -12.66 -6.01
N THR A 88 17.66 -11.87 -4.96
CA THR A 88 17.27 -12.36 -3.63
C THR A 88 15.76 -12.32 -3.40
N LEU A 89 15.00 -11.75 -4.34
CA LEU A 89 13.56 -11.64 -4.19
C LEU A 89 12.87 -13.01 -4.25
N GLU A 90 12.05 -13.29 -3.27
CA GLU A 90 11.30 -14.53 -3.14
C GLU A 90 9.90 -14.36 -3.73
N PRO A 91 9.50 -15.20 -4.69
CA PRO A 91 8.15 -15.18 -5.23
C PRO A 91 7.14 -15.78 -4.24
N ILE A 92 5.89 -15.34 -4.33
CA ILE A 92 4.79 -15.96 -3.59
C ILE A 92 4.66 -17.45 -3.96
N ALA A 93 4.58 -18.32 -2.96
CA ALA A 93 4.55 -19.77 -3.21
C ALA A 93 3.21 -20.26 -3.75
N THR A 94 2.12 -19.62 -3.36
CA THR A 94 0.77 -19.93 -3.86
C THR A 94 -0.09 -18.67 -3.88
N SER A 95 -1.14 -18.69 -4.66
CA SER A 95 -2.09 -17.58 -4.83
C SER A 95 -3.52 -18.03 -4.49
N GLY A 96 -4.46 -17.09 -4.64
CA GLY A 96 -5.85 -17.32 -4.33
C GLY A 96 -6.20 -16.98 -2.88
N ALA A 97 -7.49 -16.74 -2.64
CA ALA A 97 -8.04 -16.48 -1.33
C ALA A 97 -9.50 -16.95 -1.28
N SER A 98 -10.06 -16.95 -0.09
CA SER A 98 -11.49 -17.20 0.13
C SER A 98 -12.16 -15.95 0.71
N VAL A 99 -13.47 -15.91 0.64
CA VAL A 99 -14.29 -14.93 1.35
C VAL A 99 -15.24 -15.67 2.31
N PHE A 100 -15.36 -15.15 3.53
CA PHE A 100 -16.32 -15.65 4.50
C PHE A 100 -17.69 -15.02 4.23
N ALA A 101 -18.48 -15.69 3.39
CA ALA A 101 -19.77 -15.19 2.94
C ALA A 101 -20.92 -16.14 3.34
N ARG A 102 -21.96 -15.58 3.94
CA ARG A 102 -23.15 -16.32 4.38
C ARG A 102 -22.80 -17.50 5.30
N GLY A 103 -21.90 -17.25 6.28
CA GLY A 103 -21.48 -18.23 7.28
C GLY A 103 -20.61 -19.37 6.77
N LYS A 104 -20.04 -19.25 5.57
CA LYS A 104 -19.17 -20.28 4.97
C LYS A 104 -18.01 -19.66 4.21
N LEU A 105 -16.89 -20.37 4.18
CA LEU A 105 -15.77 -20.06 3.30
C LEU A 105 -16.13 -20.41 1.86
N ARG A 106 -15.86 -19.48 0.95
CA ARG A 106 -16.08 -19.62 -0.48
C ARG A 106 -14.84 -19.15 -1.23
N PRO A 107 -14.31 -19.92 -2.17
CA PRO A 107 -13.19 -19.48 -2.99
C PRO A 107 -13.56 -18.20 -3.74
N LEU A 108 -12.63 -17.23 -3.79
CA LEU A 108 -12.77 -16.09 -4.67
C LEU A 108 -12.63 -16.54 -6.13
N PRO A 109 -13.39 -15.94 -7.06
CA PRO A 109 -13.13 -16.12 -8.50
C PRO A 109 -11.71 -15.75 -8.86
N ASP A 110 -11.07 -16.50 -9.77
CA ASP A 110 -9.68 -16.26 -10.18
C ASP A 110 -9.51 -14.99 -11.05
N ASP A 111 -10.59 -14.52 -11.65
CA ASP A 111 -10.64 -13.41 -12.59
C ASP A 111 -11.18 -12.11 -11.97
N LEU A 112 -10.78 -11.82 -10.75
CA LEU A 112 -11.09 -10.55 -10.07
C LEU A 112 -10.03 -9.47 -10.35
N MET A 113 -10.49 -8.28 -10.65
CA MET A 113 -9.67 -7.08 -10.69
C MET A 113 -10.02 -6.18 -9.50
N LEU A 114 -9.21 -6.20 -8.44
CA LEU A 114 -9.49 -5.53 -7.16
C LEU A 114 -10.88 -5.86 -6.61
N GLY A 115 -11.29 -7.13 -6.66
CA GLY A 115 -12.59 -7.59 -6.21
C GLY A 115 -13.72 -7.42 -7.22
N ILE A 116 -13.49 -6.79 -8.36
CA ILE A 116 -14.50 -6.63 -9.43
C ILE A 116 -14.39 -7.82 -10.38
N PRO A 117 -15.45 -8.62 -10.56
CA PRO A 117 -15.41 -9.75 -11.48
C PRO A 117 -15.29 -9.27 -12.93
N THR A 118 -14.45 -9.97 -13.71
CA THR A 118 -14.28 -9.70 -15.14
C THR A 118 -14.96 -10.76 -16.02
N SER A 119 -15.57 -11.78 -15.41
CA SER A 119 -16.29 -12.85 -16.10
C SER A 119 -17.56 -13.25 -15.35
N TRP A 120 -18.64 -13.35 -16.11
CA TRP A 120 -19.90 -13.87 -15.59
C TRP A 120 -19.84 -15.36 -15.23
N SER A 121 -19.13 -16.18 -15.99
CA SER A 121 -19.05 -17.63 -15.79
C SER A 121 -18.42 -17.99 -14.44
N THR A 122 -17.29 -17.40 -14.13
CA THR A 122 -16.56 -17.63 -12.87
C THR A 122 -17.32 -17.06 -11.67
N LEU A 123 -17.92 -15.86 -11.81
CA LEU A 123 -18.76 -15.28 -10.77
C LEU A 123 -19.96 -16.21 -10.43
N ARG A 124 -20.61 -16.77 -11.45
CA ARG A 124 -21.76 -17.68 -11.27
C ARG A 124 -21.38 -18.97 -10.57
N THR A 125 -20.24 -19.56 -10.88
CA THR A 125 -19.78 -20.83 -10.34
C THR A 125 -19.16 -20.73 -8.95
N SER A 126 -18.65 -19.56 -8.56
CA SER A 126 -18.01 -19.32 -7.25
C SER A 126 -18.95 -19.52 -6.05
N GLY A 127 -20.25 -19.37 -6.25
CA GLY A 127 -21.26 -19.45 -5.20
C GLY A 127 -21.14 -18.33 -4.13
N VAL A 128 -20.36 -17.29 -4.39
CA VAL A 128 -20.14 -16.17 -3.46
C VAL A 128 -21.41 -15.32 -3.30
N LEU A 129 -22.13 -15.08 -4.39
CA LEU A 129 -23.36 -14.29 -4.40
C LEU A 129 -24.63 -15.14 -4.19
N SER A 130 -25.67 -14.49 -3.70
CA SER A 130 -27.02 -15.05 -3.70
C SER A 130 -27.60 -15.13 -5.14
N THR A 131 -28.67 -15.89 -5.32
CA THR A 131 -29.37 -15.95 -6.61
C THR A 131 -29.83 -14.56 -7.06
N ARG A 132 -30.28 -13.71 -6.11
CA ARG A 132 -30.69 -12.33 -6.39
C ARG A 132 -29.51 -11.46 -6.83
N GLY A 133 -28.37 -11.61 -6.14
CA GLY A 133 -27.13 -10.90 -6.52
C GLY A 133 -26.63 -11.30 -7.89
N LEU A 134 -26.66 -12.61 -8.20
CA LEU A 134 -26.32 -13.12 -9.54
C LEU A 134 -27.24 -12.55 -10.63
N LEU A 135 -28.56 -12.57 -10.42
CA LEU A 135 -29.51 -11.97 -11.38
C LEU A 135 -29.26 -10.47 -11.58
N ARG A 136 -28.91 -9.76 -10.51
CA ARG A 136 -28.60 -8.32 -10.60
C ARG A 136 -27.30 -8.07 -11.38
N ALA A 137 -26.25 -8.86 -11.13
CA ALA A 137 -24.97 -8.75 -11.85
C ALA A 137 -25.09 -9.17 -13.32
N LEU A 138 -25.96 -10.15 -13.63
CA LEU A 138 -26.26 -10.55 -15.02
C LEU A 138 -26.79 -9.39 -15.86
N GLY A 139 -27.45 -8.41 -15.25
CA GLY A 139 -27.93 -7.20 -15.91
C GLY A 139 -26.82 -6.39 -16.60
N ASP A 140 -25.56 -6.49 -16.12
CA ASP A 140 -24.41 -5.83 -16.76
C ASP A 140 -24.07 -6.49 -18.12
N VAL A 141 -24.34 -7.81 -18.26
CA VAL A 141 -24.04 -8.57 -19.48
C VAL A 141 -25.16 -8.43 -20.52
N ILE A 142 -26.43 -8.51 -20.08
CA ILE A 142 -27.60 -8.56 -20.98
C ILE A 142 -28.07 -7.17 -21.38
N ALA A 143 -28.09 -6.24 -20.44
CA ALA A 143 -28.61 -4.89 -20.65
C ALA A 143 -27.70 -3.88 -19.93
N PRO A 144 -26.48 -3.67 -20.44
CA PRO A 144 -25.51 -2.81 -19.77
C PRO A 144 -26.01 -1.37 -19.67
N ARG A 145 -25.99 -0.85 -18.44
CA ARG A 145 -26.41 0.53 -18.15
C ARG A 145 -25.21 1.47 -18.27
N PRO A 146 -25.30 2.60 -18.97
CA PRO A 146 -24.26 3.59 -18.93
C PRO A 146 -24.15 4.16 -17.50
N ALA A 147 -22.93 4.27 -16.98
CA ALA A 147 -22.72 4.77 -15.62
C ALA A 147 -23.05 6.24 -15.42
N SER A 148 -22.93 7.08 -16.44
CA SER A 148 -23.53 8.43 -16.54
C SER A 148 -23.31 9.05 -17.91
N ARG A 149 -24.15 10.04 -18.26
CA ARG A 149 -23.93 10.94 -19.41
C ARG A 149 -23.25 12.20 -18.84
N GLY A 150 -21.94 12.36 -19.00
CA GLY A 150 -21.24 13.58 -18.59
C GLY A 150 -19.74 13.35 -18.41
N HIS A 151 -18.98 14.45 -18.43
CA HIS A 151 -17.52 14.45 -18.32
C HIS A 151 -17.00 13.62 -17.15
N LEU A 152 -15.74 13.16 -17.26
CA LEU A 152 -14.89 12.45 -16.31
C LEU A 152 -14.84 13.13 -14.92
N GLN A 153 -15.96 13.24 -14.22
CA GLN A 153 -15.95 13.63 -12.83
C GLN A 153 -15.55 12.41 -11.99
N ASP A 154 -14.66 12.61 -11.03
CA ASP A 154 -14.29 11.59 -10.07
C ASP A 154 -15.52 11.08 -9.31
N ARG A 155 -15.63 9.77 -9.16
CA ARG A 155 -16.74 9.08 -8.51
C ARG A 155 -16.22 8.02 -7.55
N THR A 156 -17.10 7.55 -6.68
CA THR A 156 -16.74 6.47 -5.76
C THR A 156 -16.69 5.13 -6.49
N ILE A 157 -15.73 4.28 -6.11
CA ILE A 157 -15.60 2.90 -6.61
C ILE A 157 -16.91 2.14 -6.36
N GLY A 158 -17.40 2.19 -5.10
CA GLY A 158 -18.62 1.50 -4.72
C GLY A 158 -19.83 1.91 -5.56
N GLY A 159 -20.03 3.22 -5.77
CA GLY A 159 -21.16 3.74 -6.57
C GLY A 159 -21.10 3.33 -8.05
N LEU A 160 -19.90 3.28 -8.64
CA LEU A 160 -19.70 2.80 -10.02
C LEU A 160 -20.05 1.31 -10.15
N VAL A 161 -19.49 0.48 -9.25
CA VAL A 161 -19.72 -0.98 -9.28
C VAL A 161 -21.18 -1.31 -8.92
N GLU A 162 -21.77 -0.67 -7.92
CA GLU A 162 -23.17 -0.88 -7.52
C GLU A 162 -24.13 -0.59 -8.68
N THR A 163 -23.90 0.50 -9.40
CA THR A 163 -24.71 0.87 -10.56
C THR A 163 -24.69 -0.23 -11.64
N LYS A 164 -23.57 -0.86 -11.86
CA LYS A 164 -23.36 -1.88 -12.90
C LYS A 164 -23.71 -3.28 -12.41
N LEU A 165 -23.09 -3.73 -11.31
CA LEU A 165 -23.12 -5.12 -10.84
C LEU A 165 -24.03 -5.34 -9.63
N GLY A 166 -24.43 -4.29 -8.94
CA GLY A 166 -25.32 -4.34 -7.77
C GLY A 166 -24.60 -4.33 -6.43
N PRO A 167 -25.36 -4.08 -5.33
CA PRO A 167 -24.79 -3.87 -4.00
C PRO A 167 -24.15 -5.12 -3.40
N GLU A 168 -24.62 -6.33 -3.73
CA GLU A 168 -24.03 -7.56 -3.16
C GLU A 168 -22.61 -7.81 -3.67
N VAL A 169 -22.32 -7.49 -4.95
CA VAL A 169 -20.94 -7.56 -5.48
C VAL A 169 -20.04 -6.59 -4.73
N VAL A 170 -20.52 -5.36 -4.49
CA VAL A 170 -19.77 -4.36 -3.73
C VAL A 170 -19.47 -4.88 -2.32
N ALA A 171 -20.50 -5.29 -1.59
CA ALA A 171 -20.38 -5.68 -0.18
C ALA A 171 -19.55 -6.96 0.03
N THR A 172 -19.64 -7.93 -0.90
CA THR A 172 -19.04 -9.25 -0.69
C THR A 172 -17.67 -9.42 -1.33
N LEU A 173 -17.38 -8.68 -2.39
CA LEU A 173 -16.13 -8.82 -3.16
C LEU A 173 -15.27 -7.55 -3.16
N VAL A 174 -15.86 -6.40 -3.57
CA VAL A 174 -15.08 -5.19 -3.83
C VAL A 174 -14.63 -4.51 -2.54
N ASP A 175 -15.57 -4.30 -1.61
CA ASP A 175 -15.27 -3.64 -0.34
C ASP A 175 -14.33 -4.45 0.56
N PRO A 176 -14.48 -5.78 0.71
CA PRO A 176 -13.48 -6.57 1.44
C PRO A 176 -12.10 -6.56 0.80
N MET A 177 -12.00 -6.61 -0.52
CA MET A 177 -10.72 -6.64 -1.24
C MET A 177 -9.98 -5.30 -1.15
N ILE A 178 -10.63 -4.21 -1.55
CA ILE A 178 -10.02 -2.87 -1.55
C ILE A 178 -9.89 -2.35 -0.12
N GLY A 179 -10.91 -2.58 0.71
CA GLY A 179 -10.90 -2.21 2.12
C GLY A 179 -9.84 -2.98 2.90
N GLY A 180 -9.59 -4.27 2.58
CA GLY A 180 -8.50 -5.04 3.18
C GLY A 180 -7.10 -4.49 2.88
N ILE A 181 -6.93 -3.80 1.73
CA ILE A 181 -5.66 -3.17 1.34
C ILE A 181 -5.50 -1.78 1.96
N SER A 182 -6.58 -1.01 2.03
CA SER A 182 -6.54 0.42 2.39
C SER A 182 -7.21 0.76 3.71
N ALA A 183 -7.85 -0.20 4.35
CA ALA A 183 -8.74 -0.03 5.50
C ALA A 183 -9.83 1.04 5.26
N GLY A 184 -10.22 1.24 4.02
CA GLY A 184 -11.17 2.26 3.57
C GLY A 184 -12.55 1.70 3.24
N ARG A 185 -13.47 2.60 2.85
CA ARG A 185 -14.80 2.27 2.35
C ARG A 185 -14.90 2.59 0.87
N VAL A 186 -15.17 1.61 0.04
CA VAL A 186 -15.29 1.82 -1.42
C VAL A 186 -16.43 2.77 -1.79
N SER A 187 -17.42 2.97 -0.90
CA SER A 187 -18.49 3.95 -1.05
C SER A 187 -18.03 5.41 -0.96
N GLU A 188 -16.82 5.66 -0.47
CA GLU A 188 -16.22 7.00 -0.32
C GLU A 188 -14.94 7.15 -1.14
N MET A 189 -14.31 6.05 -1.57
CA MET A 189 -13.02 6.05 -2.25
C MET A 189 -13.13 6.50 -3.70
N SER A 190 -12.24 7.38 -4.10
CA SER A 190 -12.08 7.89 -5.46
C SER A 190 -11.69 6.79 -6.44
N ALA A 191 -12.48 6.58 -7.47
CA ALA A 191 -12.13 5.70 -8.57
C ALA A 191 -10.93 6.23 -9.37
N ALA A 192 -10.83 7.53 -9.56
CA ALA A 192 -9.73 8.17 -10.28
C ALA A 192 -8.38 7.99 -9.56
N ALA A 193 -8.38 8.06 -8.22
CA ALA A 193 -7.15 7.97 -7.45
C ALA A 193 -6.72 6.52 -7.14
N VAL A 194 -7.68 5.61 -6.92
CA VAL A 194 -7.41 4.23 -6.46
C VAL A 194 -7.40 3.24 -7.62
N PHE A 195 -8.33 3.39 -8.56
CA PHE A 195 -8.49 2.45 -9.66
C PHE A 195 -8.96 3.14 -10.95
N PRO A 196 -8.10 3.95 -11.62
CA PRO A 196 -8.44 4.68 -12.85
C PRO A 196 -9.08 3.80 -13.94
N PRO A 197 -8.65 2.55 -14.21
CA PRO A 197 -9.27 1.71 -15.22
C PRO A 197 -10.77 1.44 -14.98
N LEU A 198 -11.22 1.45 -13.72
CA LEU A 198 -12.64 1.33 -13.41
C LEU A 198 -13.44 2.54 -13.92
N LEU A 199 -12.89 3.73 -13.73
CA LEU A 199 -13.56 4.97 -14.18
C LEU A 199 -13.68 5.01 -15.70
N GLU A 200 -12.63 4.60 -16.42
CA GLU A 200 -12.61 4.48 -17.88
C GLU A 200 -13.63 3.43 -18.36
N ALA A 201 -13.54 2.21 -17.83
CA ALA A 201 -14.45 1.11 -18.19
C ALA A 201 -15.93 1.43 -17.88
N ALA A 202 -16.21 2.16 -16.80
CA ALA A 202 -17.58 2.53 -16.44
C ALA A 202 -18.20 3.56 -17.40
N GLN A 203 -17.39 4.31 -18.15
CA GLN A 203 -17.86 5.29 -19.14
C GLN A 203 -18.15 4.65 -20.49
N GLU A 204 -17.58 3.50 -20.77
CA GLU A 204 -17.85 2.78 -21.99
C GLU A 204 -19.30 2.31 -22.04
N ARG A 205 -19.87 2.32 -23.27
CA ARG A 205 -21.17 1.72 -23.53
C ARG A 205 -20.99 0.22 -23.60
N GLY A 206 -21.37 -0.51 -22.53
CA GLY A 206 -21.23 -1.94 -22.52
C GLY A 206 -21.15 -2.52 -21.11
N SER A 207 -20.78 -3.78 -21.04
CA SER A 207 -20.57 -4.49 -19.80
C SER A 207 -19.28 -4.02 -19.13
N LEU A 208 -19.37 -3.66 -17.84
CA LEU A 208 -18.21 -3.33 -17.02
C LEU A 208 -17.22 -4.49 -16.94
N MET A 209 -17.75 -5.73 -16.77
CA MET A 209 -16.91 -6.92 -16.74
C MET A 209 -16.11 -7.10 -18.03
N ALA A 210 -16.73 -6.88 -19.19
CA ALA A 210 -16.07 -7.01 -20.49
C ALA A 210 -15.03 -5.89 -20.70
N ALA A 211 -15.34 -4.65 -20.34
CA ALA A 211 -14.42 -3.52 -20.47
C ALA A 211 -13.16 -3.71 -19.59
N LEU A 212 -13.34 -4.12 -18.32
CA LEU A 212 -12.20 -4.42 -17.43
C LEU A 212 -11.37 -5.61 -17.92
N ARG A 213 -11.99 -6.65 -18.47
CA ARG A 213 -11.26 -7.77 -19.07
C ARG A 213 -10.40 -7.30 -20.26
N ALA A 214 -10.94 -6.43 -21.11
CA ALA A 214 -10.21 -5.88 -22.24
C ALA A 214 -8.98 -5.05 -21.81
N SER A 215 -9.10 -4.30 -20.70
CA SER A 215 -7.98 -3.49 -20.16
C SER A 215 -6.83 -4.33 -19.57
N THR A 216 -7.05 -5.62 -19.29
CA THR A 216 -6.00 -6.55 -18.81
C THR A 216 -5.36 -7.37 -19.90
N ALA A 217 -5.94 -7.38 -21.11
CA ALA A 217 -5.32 -8.07 -22.23
C ALA A 217 -3.96 -7.43 -22.54
N PRO A 218 -2.88 -8.23 -22.73
CA PRO A 218 -1.61 -7.67 -23.17
C PRO A 218 -1.87 -6.88 -24.46
N ALA A 219 -1.39 -5.64 -24.51
CA ALA A 219 -1.44 -4.85 -25.74
C ALA A 219 -0.81 -5.72 -26.84
N ASN A 220 -1.62 -6.10 -27.81
CA ASN A 220 -1.16 -6.90 -28.93
C ASN A 220 0.03 -6.14 -29.56
N PRO A 221 1.29 -6.66 -29.56
CA PRO A 221 2.32 -6.03 -30.32
C PRO A 221 1.83 -6.06 -31.76
N GLY A 222 1.58 -4.88 -32.33
CA GLY A 222 1.17 -4.77 -33.73
C GLY A 222 2.07 -5.64 -34.60
N PRO A 223 1.63 -6.07 -35.79
CA PRO A 223 2.38 -7.01 -36.59
C PRO A 223 3.79 -6.46 -36.82
N ALA A 224 4.77 -7.02 -36.09
CA ALA A 224 6.17 -6.82 -36.37
C ALA A 224 6.38 -7.35 -37.78
N ALA A 225 6.88 -6.49 -38.66
CA ALA A 225 7.31 -6.90 -40.00
C ALA A 225 8.31 -8.05 -39.81
N HIS A 226 7.86 -9.27 -40.07
CA HIS A 226 8.72 -10.43 -40.11
C HIS A 226 9.58 -10.31 -41.37
N ASP A 227 10.87 -10.11 -41.15
CA ASP A 227 11.90 -10.44 -42.14
C ASP A 227 12.13 -11.95 -42.03
N PRO A 228 11.91 -12.74 -43.08
CA PRO A 228 12.01 -14.21 -43.02
C PRO A 228 13.44 -14.66 -43.29
N ALA A 229 14.32 -14.46 -42.35
CA ALA A 229 15.62 -15.13 -42.30
C ALA A 229 16.17 -15.08 -40.88
N ASP A 230 16.04 -16.19 -40.21
CA ASP A 230 16.97 -16.83 -39.27
C ASP A 230 16.28 -17.46 -38.08
N GLY A 231 16.43 -18.81 -37.99
CA GLY A 231 16.48 -19.56 -36.75
C GLY A 231 15.17 -19.66 -35.95
N GLU A 232 14.56 -20.84 -35.82
CA GLU A 232 13.50 -21.14 -34.87
C GLU A 232 13.94 -20.75 -33.46
N PRO A 233 13.25 -19.81 -32.77
CA PRO A 233 13.40 -19.69 -31.32
C PRO A 233 12.58 -20.80 -30.67
N SER A 234 13.22 -21.65 -29.89
CA SER A 234 12.59 -22.54 -28.96
C SER A 234 11.87 -21.68 -27.90
N GLU A 235 10.58 -21.40 -28.10
CA GLU A 235 9.72 -20.83 -27.06
C GLU A 235 9.46 -21.89 -26.00
N GLU A 236 10.35 -22.02 -25.01
CA GLU A 236 9.92 -22.51 -23.73
C GLU A 236 8.86 -21.52 -23.23
N PRO A 237 7.67 -21.99 -22.80
CA PRO A 237 6.67 -21.11 -22.22
C PRO A 237 7.28 -20.41 -21.00
N LEU A 238 7.49 -19.10 -21.08
CA LEU A 238 7.89 -18.31 -19.94
C LEU A 238 6.94 -18.63 -18.78
N ALA A 239 7.50 -19.13 -17.67
CA ALA A 239 6.73 -19.38 -16.46
C ALA A 239 5.96 -18.09 -16.08
N PRO A 240 4.68 -18.19 -15.70
CA PRO A 240 3.90 -17.02 -15.37
C PRO A 240 4.61 -16.22 -14.29
N SER A 241 4.82 -14.93 -14.54
CA SER A 241 5.44 -14.03 -13.56
C SER A 241 4.69 -14.07 -12.24
N PRO A 242 5.38 -14.13 -11.09
CA PRO A 242 4.72 -14.20 -9.79
C PRO A 242 3.84 -12.96 -9.56
N SER A 243 2.71 -13.13 -8.89
CA SER A 243 1.81 -12.01 -8.59
C SER A 243 2.38 -11.08 -7.50
N PHE A 244 3.11 -11.65 -6.54
CA PHE A 244 3.77 -10.94 -5.44
C PHE A 244 5.19 -11.44 -5.24
N VAL A 245 6.03 -10.55 -4.71
CA VAL A 245 7.40 -10.85 -4.25
C VAL A 245 7.62 -10.28 -2.86
N SER A 246 8.56 -10.89 -2.12
CA SER A 246 9.06 -10.41 -0.82
C SER A 246 10.58 -10.49 -0.81
N PHE A 247 11.20 -10.09 0.30
CA PHE A 247 12.63 -10.28 0.54
C PHE A 247 12.87 -11.52 1.41
N PRO A 248 14.12 -12.04 1.48
CA PRO A 248 14.44 -13.29 2.16
C PRO A 248 14.02 -13.37 3.63
N HIS A 249 14.06 -12.25 4.36
CA HIS A 249 13.64 -12.19 5.77
C HIS A 249 12.30 -11.45 5.94
N GLY A 250 11.73 -10.90 4.85
CA GLY A 250 10.52 -10.12 4.81
C GLY A 250 10.74 -8.70 4.25
N MET A 251 9.67 -7.96 4.15
CA MET A 251 9.71 -6.60 3.56
C MET A 251 10.60 -5.62 4.32
N HIS A 252 10.90 -5.89 5.59
CA HIS A 252 11.79 -5.05 6.39
C HIS A 252 13.27 -5.07 5.93
N ASP A 253 13.67 -6.02 5.09
CA ASP A 253 14.99 -6.02 4.46
C ASP A 253 15.19 -4.79 3.57
N LEU A 254 14.14 -4.32 2.88
CA LEU A 254 14.24 -3.19 1.96
C LEU A 254 14.67 -1.87 2.64
N PRO A 255 14.03 -1.38 3.70
CA PRO A 255 14.54 -0.21 4.42
C PRO A 255 15.91 -0.46 5.08
N ALA A 256 16.22 -1.65 5.54
CA ALA A 256 17.52 -1.99 6.12
C ALA A 256 18.65 -1.89 5.09
N LEU A 257 18.44 -2.43 3.89
CA LEU A 257 19.36 -2.29 2.75
C LEU A 257 19.58 -0.83 2.37
N LEU A 258 18.50 -0.05 2.27
CA LEU A 258 18.59 1.38 1.98
C LEU A 258 19.40 2.14 3.03
N VAL A 259 19.16 1.90 4.32
CA VAL A 259 19.93 2.52 5.40
C VAL A 259 21.42 2.19 5.26
N THR A 260 21.76 0.92 5.07
CA THR A 260 23.14 0.48 4.89
C THR A 260 23.85 1.19 3.72
N VAL A 261 23.17 1.29 2.58
CA VAL A 261 23.71 1.97 1.39
C VAL A 261 23.84 3.47 1.62
N LEU A 262 22.84 4.09 2.26
CA LEU A 262 22.84 5.53 2.53
C LEU A 262 23.93 5.94 3.54
N GLU A 263 24.14 5.17 4.60
CA GLU A 263 25.22 5.38 5.55
C GLU A 263 26.60 5.27 4.86
N ALA A 264 26.77 4.25 4.00
CA ALA A 264 28.00 4.10 3.23
C ALA A 264 28.25 5.28 2.26
N ARG A 265 27.20 6.00 1.83
CA ARG A 265 27.28 7.22 1.04
C ARG A 265 27.44 8.49 1.87
N GLY A 266 27.49 8.38 3.21
CA GLY A 266 27.66 9.48 4.13
C GLY A 266 26.39 10.26 4.48
N VAL A 267 25.20 9.69 4.23
CA VAL A 267 23.92 10.23 4.71
C VAL A 267 23.89 10.17 6.24
N ARG A 268 23.44 11.24 6.87
CA ARG A 268 23.27 11.33 8.32
C ARG A 268 21.84 11.04 8.72
N PHE A 269 21.66 10.33 9.84
CA PHE A 269 20.35 10.06 10.41
C PHE A 269 20.21 10.74 11.77
N ALA A 270 19.07 11.39 12.00
CA ALA A 270 18.69 11.99 13.28
C ALA A 270 17.30 11.48 13.66
N PHE A 271 17.24 10.47 14.51
CA PHE A 271 16.01 9.89 15.05
C PHE A 271 15.55 10.61 16.32
N ASN A 272 14.32 10.30 16.79
CA ASN A 272 13.68 10.92 17.94
C ASN A 272 13.63 12.45 17.82
N SER A 273 13.48 12.98 16.60
CA SER A 273 13.60 14.40 16.27
C SER A 273 12.38 14.85 15.46
N GLU A 274 11.30 15.24 16.17
CA GLU A 274 10.10 15.76 15.51
C GLU A 274 10.40 17.16 14.92
N ILE A 275 10.09 17.34 13.63
CA ILE A 275 10.19 18.64 12.96
C ILE A 275 8.97 19.47 13.32
N THR A 276 9.24 20.66 13.85
CA THR A 276 8.23 21.63 14.31
C THR A 276 7.93 22.72 13.29
N GLY A 277 8.85 22.98 12.35
CA GLY A 277 8.63 24.00 11.33
C GLY A 277 9.76 24.16 10.32
N LEU A 278 9.49 25.01 9.34
CA LEU A 278 10.44 25.52 8.36
C LEU A 278 10.50 27.05 8.43
N ARG A 279 11.68 27.63 8.27
CA ARG A 279 11.88 29.09 8.14
C ARG A 279 12.80 29.37 6.96
N ARG A 280 12.69 30.56 6.36
CA ARG A 280 13.69 31.02 5.39
C ARG A 280 15.00 31.37 6.10
N GLY A 281 16.11 30.96 5.48
CA GLY A 281 17.42 31.44 5.90
C GLY A 281 17.58 32.94 5.70
N GLY A 282 18.39 33.60 6.56
CA GLY A 282 18.68 35.01 6.46
C GLY A 282 19.80 35.28 5.45
N GLY A 283 19.46 35.70 4.25
CA GLY A 283 20.45 36.00 3.19
C GLY A 283 20.35 35.02 2.01
N THR A 284 21.46 34.84 1.29
CA THR A 284 21.50 33.99 0.09
C THR A 284 21.69 32.50 0.38
N ASP A 285 22.02 32.15 1.66
CA ASP A 285 22.37 30.79 2.02
C ASP A 285 22.40 30.56 3.55
N PRO A 286 21.85 29.45 4.07
CA PRO A 286 21.05 28.42 3.40
C PRO A 286 19.65 28.92 3.05
N ARG A 287 19.00 28.29 2.06
CA ARG A 287 17.64 28.67 1.62
C ARG A 287 16.58 28.44 2.69
N TRP A 288 16.72 27.35 3.46
CA TRP A 288 15.80 26.89 4.49
C TRP A 288 16.49 26.62 5.82
N LEU A 289 15.76 26.81 6.88
CA LEU A 289 16.10 26.36 8.23
C LEU A 289 15.01 25.38 8.68
N VAL A 290 15.41 24.16 8.97
CA VAL A 290 14.53 23.08 9.41
C VAL A 290 14.60 23.01 10.93
N ASP A 291 13.50 23.34 11.61
CA ASP A 291 13.44 23.42 13.06
C ASP A 291 12.90 22.12 13.66
N ALA A 292 13.65 21.50 14.55
CA ALA A 292 13.22 20.47 15.49
C ALA A 292 13.14 21.05 16.91
N ALA A 293 12.66 20.29 17.88
CA ALA A 293 12.44 20.77 19.24
C ALA A 293 13.71 21.41 19.88
N THR A 294 14.89 20.88 19.58
CA THR A 294 16.17 21.31 20.22
C THR A 294 17.23 21.74 19.21
N THR A 295 17.01 21.58 17.92
CA THR A 295 18.02 21.81 16.88
C THR A 295 17.40 22.52 15.68
N THR A 296 18.21 23.31 14.99
CA THR A 296 17.88 23.88 13.68
C THR A 296 18.93 23.41 12.68
N THR A 297 18.50 22.82 11.60
CA THR A 297 19.37 22.31 10.54
C THR A 297 19.24 23.19 9.29
N PRO A 298 20.32 23.80 8.79
CA PRO A 298 20.31 24.53 7.54
C PRO A 298 20.13 23.56 6.35
N ALA A 299 19.46 24.03 5.29
CA ALA A 299 19.25 23.26 4.08
C ALA A 299 19.10 24.15 2.84
N ASP A 300 19.73 23.78 1.74
CA ASP A 300 19.51 24.35 0.42
C ASP A 300 18.26 23.78 -0.24
N GLY A 301 17.88 22.56 0.16
CA GLY A 301 16.67 21.87 -0.27
C GLY A 301 16.08 20.97 0.81
N VAL A 302 14.76 20.75 0.74
CA VAL A 302 14.01 19.93 1.70
C VAL A 302 13.10 18.93 0.99
N VAL A 303 13.13 17.66 1.38
CA VAL A 303 12.12 16.68 0.99
C VAL A 303 11.24 16.37 2.20
N ILE A 304 9.93 16.62 2.10
CA ILE A 304 8.97 16.29 3.15
C ILE A 304 8.32 14.93 2.82
N ALA A 305 8.78 13.88 3.47
CA ALA A 305 8.30 12.50 3.35
C ALA A 305 7.44 12.09 4.58
N ALA A 306 6.89 13.06 5.28
CA ALA A 306 6.05 12.88 6.45
C ALA A 306 4.56 12.67 6.07
N PRO A 307 3.73 12.11 6.97
CA PRO A 307 2.28 12.03 6.77
C PRO A 307 1.62 13.41 6.58
N ALA A 308 0.39 13.43 6.03
CA ALA A 308 -0.28 14.68 5.66
C ALA A 308 -0.45 15.67 6.83
N ARG A 309 -0.85 15.19 8.02
CA ARG A 309 -1.06 16.08 9.18
C ARG A 309 0.22 16.77 9.67
N PRO A 310 1.35 16.08 9.90
CA PRO A 310 2.64 16.73 10.16
C PRO A 310 3.05 17.69 9.04
N THR A 311 2.89 17.29 7.78
CA THR A 311 3.20 18.14 6.61
C THR A 311 2.35 19.42 6.61
N ALA A 312 1.07 19.34 6.97
CA ALA A 312 0.19 20.50 7.10
C ALA A 312 0.70 21.50 8.15
N ARG A 313 1.16 21.01 9.31
CA ARG A 313 1.75 21.86 10.35
C ARG A 313 3.00 22.60 9.84
N ILE A 314 3.85 21.90 9.10
CA ILE A 314 5.09 22.47 8.52
C ILE A 314 4.77 23.53 7.45
N LEU A 315 3.77 23.28 6.59
CA LEU A 315 3.44 24.17 5.47
C LEU A 315 2.49 25.31 5.84
N ARG A 316 1.75 25.23 6.94
CA ARG A 316 0.75 26.23 7.34
C ARG A 316 1.24 27.68 7.37
N PRO A 317 2.45 28.00 7.87
CA PRO A 317 2.97 29.37 7.85
C PRO A 317 3.24 29.92 6.44
N TRP A 318 3.35 29.03 5.44
CA TRP A 318 3.72 29.35 4.07
C TRP A 318 2.51 29.38 3.13
N ASP A 319 1.59 28.43 3.32
CA ASP A 319 0.38 28.32 2.51
C ASP A 319 -0.72 27.64 3.35
N ALA A 320 -1.62 28.46 3.88
CA ALA A 320 -2.72 27.98 4.73
C ALA A 320 -3.75 27.14 3.95
N GLU A 321 -3.89 27.37 2.63
CA GLU A 321 -4.79 26.60 1.78
C GLU A 321 -4.24 25.19 1.56
N ALA A 322 -2.96 25.05 1.22
CA ALA A 322 -2.30 23.75 1.12
C ALA A 322 -2.35 22.97 2.44
N ALA A 323 -2.14 23.64 3.58
CA ALA A 323 -2.28 23.02 4.89
C ALA A 323 -3.71 22.50 5.13
N ALA A 324 -4.73 23.28 4.78
CA ALA A 324 -6.13 22.87 4.89
C ALA A 324 -6.47 21.70 3.97
N LEU A 325 -5.90 21.63 2.76
CA LEU A 325 -6.05 20.50 1.85
C LEU A 325 -5.40 19.21 2.40
N LEU A 326 -4.23 19.33 3.03
CA LEU A 326 -3.56 18.20 3.70
C LEU A 326 -4.36 17.68 4.89
N GLU A 327 -4.96 18.55 5.69
CA GLU A 327 -5.79 18.16 6.84
C GLU A 327 -7.08 17.45 6.46
N GLN A 328 -7.55 17.60 5.22
CA GLN A 328 -8.69 16.86 4.69
C GLN A 328 -8.35 15.41 4.29
N ILE A 329 -7.08 15.01 4.37
CA ILE A 329 -6.68 13.62 4.12
C ILE A 329 -6.84 12.85 5.41
N ASP A 330 -7.95 12.10 5.52
CA ASP A 330 -8.21 11.22 6.65
C ASP A 330 -7.28 10.01 6.64
N TYR A 331 -7.13 9.39 7.81
CA TYR A 331 -6.32 8.20 7.99
C TYR A 331 -7.10 7.14 8.75
N ALA A 332 -7.02 5.90 8.28
CA ALA A 332 -7.49 4.74 9.01
C ALA A 332 -6.38 4.21 9.92
N SER A 333 -6.79 3.80 11.12
CA SER A 333 -5.97 2.99 12.03
C SER A 333 -6.26 1.52 11.81
N VAL A 334 -5.23 0.68 11.91
CA VAL A 334 -5.34 -0.77 11.77
C VAL A 334 -4.49 -1.47 12.83
N SER A 335 -4.85 -2.69 13.17
CA SER A 335 -3.97 -3.56 13.94
C SER A 335 -3.79 -4.89 13.25
N VAL A 336 -2.65 -5.50 13.52
CA VAL A 336 -2.28 -6.81 12.99
C VAL A 336 -2.05 -7.74 14.18
N VAL A 337 -2.82 -8.83 14.22
CA VAL A 337 -2.69 -9.89 15.24
C VAL A 337 -2.07 -11.09 14.58
N THR A 338 -0.88 -11.48 15.03
CA THR A 338 -0.16 -12.65 14.50
C THR A 338 -0.21 -13.77 15.51
N PHE A 339 -0.68 -14.93 15.09
CA PHE A 339 -0.76 -16.16 15.87
C PHE A 339 0.29 -17.14 15.38
N VAL A 340 0.99 -17.77 16.32
CA VAL A 340 1.90 -18.90 16.08
C VAL A 340 1.24 -20.14 16.63
N PHE A 341 0.94 -21.10 15.77
CA PHE A 341 0.41 -22.41 16.14
C PHE A 341 1.46 -23.49 15.95
N ASP A 342 1.32 -24.59 16.68
CA ASP A 342 2.00 -25.84 16.33
C ASP A 342 1.34 -26.45 15.09
N GLU A 343 2.15 -27.04 14.22
CA GLU A 343 1.63 -27.71 13.01
C GLU A 343 0.63 -28.80 13.37
N GLY A 344 -0.51 -28.82 12.70
CA GLY A 344 -1.57 -29.79 12.93
C GLY A 344 -2.62 -29.41 13.99
N THR A 345 -2.39 -28.33 14.77
CA THR A 345 -3.34 -27.88 15.82
C THR A 345 -4.46 -27.00 15.28
N VAL A 346 -4.30 -26.44 14.08
CA VAL A 346 -5.32 -25.66 13.37
C VAL A 346 -5.48 -26.17 11.94
N THR A 347 -6.73 -26.26 11.46
CA THR A 347 -7.03 -26.69 10.09
C THR A 347 -7.26 -25.47 9.19
N LEU A 348 -6.36 -25.23 8.25
CA LEU A 348 -6.52 -24.18 7.25
C LEU A 348 -7.41 -24.64 6.09
N PRO A 349 -8.09 -23.72 5.36
CA PRO A 349 -8.78 -24.03 4.12
C PRO A 349 -7.89 -24.79 3.15
N ALA A 350 -8.44 -25.67 2.32
CA ALA A 350 -7.65 -26.55 1.45
C ALA A 350 -6.73 -25.79 0.47
N THR A 351 -7.13 -24.60 0.05
CA THR A 351 -6.39 -23.76 -0.92
C THR A 351 -6.37 -22.30 -0.50
N GLY A 352 -5.46 -21.55 -1.10
CA GLY A 352 -5.34 -20.09 -0.94
C GLY A 352 -4.48 -19.64 0.24
N THR A 353 -4.13 -18.37 0.22
CA THR A 353 -3.23 -17.70 1.16
C THR A 353 -3.96 -16.90 2.24
N GLY A 354 -5.30 -16.86 2.20
CA GLY A 354 -6.05 -16.10 3.19
C GLY A 354 -7.56 -16.09 3.00
N VAL A 355 -8.22 -15.38 3.89
CA VAL A 355 -9.68 -15.22 3.90
C VAL A 355 -10.00 -13.74 4.05
N LEU A 356 -10.92 -13.24 3.24
CA LEU A 356 -11.53 -11.92 3.42
C LEU A 356 -12.81 -12.06 4.23
N VAL A 357 -13.02 -11.15 5.18
CA VAL A 357 -14.26 -11.04 5.94
C VAL A 357 -14.97 -9.76 5.53
N PRO A 358 -16.13 -9.84 4.86
CA PRO A 358 -16.88 -8.66 4.44
C PRO A 358 -17.28 -7.79 5.64
N PRO A 359 -17.14 -6.47 5.53
CA PRO A 359 -17.53 -5.54 6.59
C PRO A 359 -18.98 -5.72 7.01
N GLY A 360 -19.23 -5.64 8.31
CA GLY A 360 -20.56 -5.83 8.85
C GLY A 360 -21.06 -7.27 8.88
N THR A 361 -20.19 -8.27 8.58
CA THR A 361 -20.51 -9.68 8.76
C THR A 361 -20.87 -9.93 10.22
N PRO A 362 -22.08 -10.46 10.52
CA PRO A 362 -22.45 -10.76 11.89
C PRO A 362 -21.75 -12.04 12.39
N ILE A 363 -21.41 -12.05 13.67
CA ILE A 363 -20.94 -13.24 14.38
C ILE A 363 -22.12 -14.23 14.50
N PRO A 364 -22.04 -15.44 13.93
CA PRO A 364 -23.19 -16.33 13.82
C PRO A 364 -23.53 -17.04 15.14
N ALA A 365 -22.57 -17.22 16.04
CA ALA A 365 -22.73 -17.95 17.30
C ALA A 365 -21.65 -17.56 18.30
N GLY A 366 -21.85 -17.85 19.56
CA GLY A 366 -20.90 -17.61 20.65
C GLY A 366 -21.32 -16.44 21.57
N PRO A 367 -20.45 -16.04 22.50
CA PRO A 367 -20.72 -14.97 23.46
C PRO A 367 -21.08 -13.63 22.79
N ASN A 368 -20.48 -13.35 21.66
CA ASN A 368 -20.66 -12.12 20.88
C ASN A 368 -21.60 -12.29 19.68
N GLN A 369 -22.56 -13.25 19.79
CA GLN A 369 -23.52 -13.51 18.70
C GLN A 369 -24.33 -12.26 18.34
N GLY A 370 -24.32 -11.92 17.03
CA GLY A 370 -25.01 -10.75 16.48
C GLY A 370 -24.14 -9.53 16.37
N ASP A 371 -23.01 -9.45 17.05
CA ASP A 371 -22.01 -8.42 16.85
C ASP A 371 -21.34 -8.60 15.47
N ARG A 372 -20.60 -7.59 15.07
CA ARG A 372 -19.85 -7.60 13.80
C ARG A 372 -18.43 -8.07 14.04
N PHE A 373 -17.89 -8.85 13.11
CA PHE A 373 -16.48 -9.18 13.10
C PHE A 373 -15.61 -7.92 13.22
N LEU A 374 -14.53 -8.01 14.03
CA LEU A 374 -13.41 -7.08 14.01
C LEU A 374 -12.46 -7.40 12.88
N THR A 375 -12.26 -8.69 12.63
CA THR A 375 -11.36 -9.21 11.59
C THR A 375 -11.88 -8.83 10.21
N THR A 376 -11.01 -8.20 9.42
CA THR A 376 -11.27 -7.83 8.02
C THR A 376 -10.63 -8.83 7.05
N ALA A 377 -9.52 -9.45 7.45
CA ALA A 377 -8.83 -10.46 6.66
C ALA A 377 -7.98 -11.39 7.53
N LEU A 378 -7.81 -12.62 7.06
CA LEU A 378 -6.82 -13.59 7.57
C LEU A 378 -5.80 -13.85 6.48
N THR A 379 -4.51 -13.97 6.86
CA THR A 379 -3.42 -14.37 5.96
C THR A 379 -2.70 -15.58 6.55
N PHE A 380 -2.48 -16.58 5.73
CA PHE A 380 -1.73 -17.80 6.07
C PHE A 380 -0.31 -17.62 5.57
N LEU A 381 0.56 -17.12 6.44
CA LEU A 381 1.91 -16.69 6.07
C LEU A 381 2.80 -17.85 5.62
N ASP A 382 2.66 -19.02 6.23
CA ASP A 382 3.37 -20.23 5.85
C ASP A 382 3.09 -20.69 4.42
N ARG A 383 1.86 -20.50 3.95
CA ARG A 383 1.50 -20.80 2.56
C ARG A 383 1.93 -19.72 1.59
N LYS A 384 1.93 -18.49 2.06
CA LYS A 384 2.29 -17.35 1.24
C LYS A 384 3.80 -17.25 1.09
N TRP A 385 4.51 -17.40 2.20
CA TRP A 385 5.96 -17.22 2.34
C TRP A 385 6.58 -18.36 3.16
N PRO A 386 6.73 -19.58 2.58
CA PRO A 386 7.28 -20.73 3.32
C PRO A 386 8.68 -20.47 3.92
N HIS A 387 9.49 -19.65 3.25
CA HIS A 387 10.84 -19.28 3.71
C HIS A 387 10.84 -18.46 5.01
N LEU A 388 9.73 -17.81 5.38
CA LEU A 388 9.60 -17.07 6.65
C LEU A 388 9.11 -17.94 7.80
N THR A 389 8.81 -19.23 7.57
CA THR A 389 8.22 -20.11 8.57
C THR A 389 9.23 -21.10 9.10
N ALA A 390 9.22 -21.37 10.42
CA ALA A 390 10.00 -22.46 10.99
C ALA A 390 9.26 -23.80 10.88
N ALA A 391 10.01 -24.87 10.69
CA ALA A 391 9.44 -26.23 10.67
C ALA A 391 8.63 -26.52 11.94
N GLY A 392 7.49 -27.19 11.78
CA GLY A 392 6.59 -27.55 12.88
C GLY A 392 5.74 -26.38 13.40
N THR A 393 5.74 -25.22 12.72
CA THR A 393 4.88 -24.08 13.10
C THR A 393 4.04 -23.59 11.93
N LEU A 394 2.91 -22.98 12.27
CA LEU A 394 1.98 -22.38 11.32
C LEU A 394 1.67 -20.95 11.78
N LEU A 395 1.71 -20.01 10.85
CA LEU A 395 1.52 -18.57 11.11
C LEU A 395 0.20 -18.09 10.50
N VAL A 396 -0.72 -17.64 11.35
CA VAL A 396 -1.95 -16.98 10.93
C VAL A 396 -1.92 -15.54 11.36
N ARG A 397 -2.15 -14.63 10.42
CA ARG A 397 -2.25 -13.20 10.68
C ARG A 397 -3.68 -12.74 10.46
N ALA A 398 -4.26 -12.05 11.44
CA ALA A 398 -5.53 -11.36 11.33
C ALA A 398 -5.29 -9.85 11.22
N SER A 399 -5.96 -9.21 10.26
CA SER A 399 -6.02 -7.76 10.13
C SER A 399 -7.33 -7.26 10.71
N ILE A 400 -7.29 -6.20 11.52
CA ILE A 400 -8.46 -5.56 12.12
C ILE A 400 -8.39 -4.03 11.95
N GLY A 401 -9.53 -3.37 12.02
CA GLY A 401 -9.63 -1.92 11.91
C GLY A 401 -9.91 -1.41 10.50
N ARG A 402 -10.71 -0.37 10.44
CA ARG A 402 -11.13 0.36 9.22
C ARG A 402 -11.42 1.81 9.57
N ILE A 403 -11.56 2.66 8.55
CA ILE A 403 -11.90 4.08 8.73
C ILE A 403 -13.26 4.28 9.41
N ASP A 404 -14.16 3.33 9.32
CA ASP A 404 -15.51 3.36 9.90
C ASP A 404 -15.70 2.36 11.05
N ASP A 405 -14.62 1.75 11.53
CA ASP A 405 -14.62 0.84 12.66
C ASP A 405 -13.34 1.03 13.50
N ASP A 406 -13.45 1.86 14.52
CA ASP A 406 -12.39 2.22 15.45
C ASP A 406 -12.49 1.50 16.81
N ARG A 407 -13.38 0.50 16.93
CA ARG A 407 -13.57 -0.27 18.18
C ARG A 407 -12.27 -0.75 18.80
N MET A 408 -11.32 -1.15 17.97
CA MET A 408 -9.99 -1.60 18.43
C MET A 408 -9.18 -0.52 19.16
N ALA A 409 -9.49 0.77 18.96
CA ALA A 409 -8.75 1.87 19.59
C ALA A 409 -8.99 1.93 21.12
N GLU A 410 -10.17 1.48 21.56
CA GLU A 410 -10.58 1.46 22.96
C GLU A 410 -10.28 0.12 23.66
N MET A 411 -9.95 -0.93 22.89
CA MET A 411 -9.65 -2.27 23.41
C MET A 411 -8.19 -2.41 23.84
N SER A 412 -7.95 -3.11 24.93
CA SER A 412 -6.62 -3.61 25.30
C SER A 412 -6.15 -4.70 24.32
N ASP A 413 -4.86 -5.02 24.30
CA ASP A 413 -4.33 -6.12 23.48
C ASP A 413 -4.95 -7.46 23.88
N SER A 414 -5.23 -7.68 25.16
CA SER A 414 -5.88 -8.91 25.64
C SER A 414 -7.30 -9.05 25.11
N GLU A 415 -8.08 -7.98 25.10
CA GLU A 415 -9.45 -7.97 24.56
C GLU A 415 -9.46 -8.18 23.04
N ILE A 416 -8.48 -7.60 22.32
CA ILE A 416 -8.31 -7.85 20.90
C ILE A 416 -7.97 -9.32 20.63
N ILE A 417 -7.02 -9.90 21.38
CA ILE A 417 -6.63 -11.31 21.23
C ILE A 417 -7.81 -12.23 21.48
N GLU A 418 -8.59 -11.98 22.53
CA GLU A 418 -9.79 -12.78 22.86
C GLU A 418 -10.81 -12.72 21.72
N ALA A 419 -11.20 -11.52 21.29
CA ALA A 419 -12.19 -11.33 20.24
C ALA A 419 -11.73 -11.95 18.91
N VAL A 420 -10.48 -11.73 18.49
CA VAL A 420 -9.95 -12.27 17.24
C VAL A 420 -9.78 -13.80 17.31
N THR A 421 -9.46 -14.35 18.49
CA THR A 421 -9.38 -15.82 18.69
C THR A 421 -10.76 -16.48 18.51
N GLU A 422 -11.82 -15.89 19.05
CA GLU A 422 -13.19 -16.37 18.84
C GLU A 422 -13.60 -16.31 17.36
N GLU A 423 -13.32 -15.19 16.71
CA GLU A 423 -13.60 -15.01 15.28
C GLU A 423 -12.81 -15.99 14.39
N LEU A 424 -11.56 -16.26 14.75
CA LEU A 424 -10.72 -17.25 14.08
C LEU A 424 -11.35 -18.66 14.16
N ALA A 425 -11.86 -19.04 15.36
CA ALA A 425 -12.53 -20.32 15.56
C ALA A 425 -13.84 -20.44 14.75
N ILE A 426 -14.55 -19.35 14.53
CA ILE A 426 -15.74 -19.32 13.67
C ILE A 426 -15.36 -19.55 12.20
N VAL A 427 -14.27 -18.96 11.75
CA VAL A 427 -13.85 -19.03 10.34
C VAL A 427 -13.13 -20.32 10.00
N LEU A 428 -12.24 -20.79 10.87
CA LEU A 428 -11.37 -21.96 10.64
C LEU A 428 -11.87 -23.25 11.30
N GLY A 429 -12.82 -23.15 12.25
CA GLY A 429 -13.21 -24.25 13.12
C GLY A 429 -12.38 -24.26 14.41
N PRO A 430 -12.66 -25.23 15.33
CA PRO A 430 -11.95 -25.34 16.60
C PRO A 430 -10.46 -25.66 16.37
N PHE A 431 -9.61 -25.09 17.23
CA PHE A 431 -8.16 -25.28 17.24
C PHE A 431 -7.62 -25.30 18.68
N GLU A 432 -6.39 -25.78 18.86
CA GLU A 432 -5.70 -25.74 20.13
C GLU A 432 -5.12 -24.32 20.37
N ALA A 433 -4.85 -23.97 21.63
CA ALA A 433 -4.30 -22.66 21.99
C ALA A 433 -3.02 -22.36 21.19
N PRO A 434 -2.89 -21.12 20.65
CA PRO A 434 -1.66 -20.74 19.96
C PRO A 434 -0.48 -20.70 20.94
N ARG A 435 0.72 -21.04 20.44
CA ARG A 435 1.96 -20.99 21.19
C ARG A 435 2.34 -19.57 21.60
N ALA A 436 2.09 -18.60 20.71
CA ALA A 436 2.34 -17.18 20.93
C ALA A 436 1.38 -16.33 20.11
N VAL A 437 1.08 -15.13 20.63
CA VAL A 437 0.28 -14.12 19.93
C VAL A 437 0.94 -12.76 20.09
N SER A 438 0.93 -11.95 19.02
CA SER A 438 1.44 -10.58 19.03
C SER A 438 0.39 -9.65 18.42
N VAL A 439 0.20 -8.47 19.03
CA VAL A 439 -0.64 -7.39 18.50
C VAL A 439 0.27 -6.22 18.13
N VAL A 440 0.17 -5.74 16.90
CA VAL A 440 0.85 -4.52 16.46
C VAL A 440 -0.18 -3.51 15.99
N ARG A 441 -0.18 -2.32 16.60
CA ARG A 441 -1.10 -1.23 16.30
C ARG A 441 -0.45 -0.21 15.38
N TRP A 442 -1.17 0.18 14.35
CA TRP A 442 -0.77 1.21 13.39
C TRP A 442 -1.80 2.34 13.41
N THR A 443 -1.60 3.29 14.30
CA THR A 443 -2.46 4.47 14.44
C THR A 443 -2.22 5.43 13.27
N ASP A 444 -3.31 5.97 12.70
CA ASP A 444 -3.27 6.91 11.57
C ASP A 444 -2.35 6.40 10.44
N ALA A 445 -2.50 5.12 10.06
CA ALA A 445 -1.55 4.47 9.18
C ALA A 445 -1.86 4.65 7.70
N LEU A 446 -3.12 4.55 7.29
CA LEU A 446 -3.51 4.43 5.90
C LEU A 446 -4.33 5.64 5.45
N PRO A 447 -3.76 6.54 4.62
CA PRO A 447 -4.47 7.71 4.11
C PRO A 447 -5.64 7.28 3.22
N GLN A 448 -6.74 8.00 3.31
CA GLN A 448 -7.98 7.71 2.61
C GLN A 448 -8.14 8.62 1.38
N TYR A 449 -8.16 8.01 0.21
CA TYR A 449 -8.31 8.74 -1.06
C TYR A 449 -9.79 8.90 -1.41
N ARG A 450 -10.43 9.88 -0.79
CA ARG A 450 -11.84 10.23 -1.06
C ARG A 450 -11.99 10.89 -2.43
N VAL A 451 -13.22 10.97 -2.93
CA VAL A 451 -13.52 11.69 -4.18
C VAL A 451 -12.86 13.07 -4.20
N ASN A 452 -12.34 13.46 -5.35
CA ASN A 452 -11.52 14.65 -5.58
C ASN A 452 -10.13 14.64 -4.95
N HIS A 453 -9.61 13.47 -4.52
CA HIS A 453 -8.27 13.36 -3.94
C HIS A 453 -7.18 13.90 -4.87
N LEU A 454 -7.20 13.55 -6.16
CA LEU A 454 -6.19 14.01 -7.12
C LEU A 454 -6.20 15.53 -7.33
N MET A 455 -7.38 16.17 -7.28
CA MET A 455 -7.47 17.64 -7.32
C MET A 455 -6.86 18.26 -6.05
N ARG A 456 -7.13 17.67 -4.90
CA ARG A 456 -6.53 18.10 -3.62
C ARG A 456 -5.02 17.99 -3.67
N VAL A 457 -4.48 16.87 -4.14
CA VAL A 457 -3.03 16.66 -4.30
C VAL A 457 -2.42 17.67 -5.26
N ALA A 458 -3.05 17.92 -6.41
CA ALA A 458 -2.56 18.92 -7.37
C ALA A 458 -2.49 20.33 -6.76
N GLY A 459 -3.46 20.73 -5.93
CA GLY A 459 -3.42 21.98 -5.19
C GLY A 459 -2.25 22.07 -4.20
N ILE A 460 -1.98 20.99 -3.48
CA ILE A 460 -0.85 20.89 -2.54
C ILE A 460 0.48 20.96 -3.30
N GLU A 461 0.63 20.18 -4.37
CA GLU A 461 1.86 20.17 -5.20
C GLU A 461 2.15 21.55 -5.80
N ALA A 462 1.14 22.23 -6.34
CA ALA A 462 1.29 23.58 -6.87
C ALA A 462 1.68 24.61 -5.80
N ALA A 463 1.22 24.46 -4.56
CA ALA A 463 1.63 25.32 -3.45
C ALA A 463 3.10 25.10 -3.07
N VAL A 464 3.52 23.85 -3.00
CA VAL A 464 4.91 23.48 -2.68
C VAL A 464 5.87 23.95 -3.77
N GLU A 465 5.52 23.80 -5.05
CA GLU A 465 6.30 24.27 -6.19
C GLU A 465 6.57 25.78 -6.10
N ARG A 466 5.56 26.59 -5.71
CA ARG A 466 5.74 28.05 -5.51
C ARG A 466 6.77 28.41 -4.44
N LEU A 467 6.99 27.55 -3.46
CA LEU A 467 7.97 27.79 -2.40
C LEU A 467 9.40 27.60 -2.90
N GLY A 468 9.63 26.69 -3.84
CA GLY A 468 10.92 26.32 -4.41
C GLY A 468 11.90 25.72 -3.40
N GLY A 469 12.70 24.77 -3.82
CA GLY A 469 13.63 24.02 -2.96
C GLY A 469 12.92 23.11 -1.95
N ILE A 470 11.63 22.82 -2.13
CA ILE A 470 10.88 21.87 -1.33
C ILE A 470 10.20 20.87 -2.25
N GLU A 471 10.30 19.61 -1.91
CA GLU A 471 9.58 18.51 -2.54
C GLU A 471 8.76 17.73 -1.51
N ILE A 472 7.65 17.13 -1.93
CA ILE A 472 6.81 16.26 -1.11
C ILE A 472 6.73 14.88 -1.71
N CYS A 473 6.69 13.84 -0.88
CA CYS A 473 6.49 12.45 -1.30
C CYS A 473 5.83 11.60 -0.22
N GLY A 474 5.35 10.44 -0.60
CA GLY A 474 4.80 9.45 0.34
C GLY A 474 3.36 9.05 0.07
N ALA A 475 2.85 8.21 0.96
CA ALA A 475 1.56 7.55 0.84
C ALA A 475 0.34 8.50 0.82
N ALA A 476 0.51 9.75 1.26
CA ALA A 476 -0.58 10.72 1.31
C ALA A 476 -1.06 11.20 -0.08
N TYR A 477 -0.29 11.00 -1.14
CA TYR A 477 -0.47 11.70 -2.41
C TYR A 477 -0.98 10.81 -3.55
N ARG A 478 -0.12 9.96 -4.15
CA ARG A 478 -0.41 9.28 -5.42
C ARG A 478 -0.31 7.76 -5.36
N GLY A 479 -0.51 7.16 -4.18
CA GLY A 479 -0.53 5.71 -3.96
C GLY A 479 -0.03 5.33 -2.58
N ILE A 480 -0.78 4.45 -1.92
CA ILE A 480 -0.52 4.00 -0.54
C ILE A 480 0.45 2.82 -0.47
N GLY A 481 0.58 2.04 -1.55
CA GLY A 481 1.43 0.85 -1.57
C GLY A 481 2.92 1.17 -1.57
N ILE A 482 3.74 0.25 -1.07
CA ILE A 482 5.20 0.39 -1.02
C ILE A 482 5.79 0.78 -2.38
N PRO A 483 5.40 0.15 -3.53
CA PRO A 483 5.92 0.56 -4.83
C PRO A 483 5.65 2.03 -5.15
N ALA A 484 4.43 2.51 -4.90
CA ALA A 484 4.09 3.91 -5.15
C ALA A 484 4.86 4.88 -4.23
N CYS A 485 5.08 4.48 -2.97
CA CYS A 485 5.89 5.26 -2.03
C CYS A 485 7.36 5.34 -2.47
N VAL A 486 7.94 4.23 -2.95
CA VAL A 486 9.29 4.19 -3.53
C VAL A 486 9.37 5.11 -4.75
N GLY A 487 8.46 4.95 -5.72
CA GLY A 487 8.43 5.76 -6.92
C GLY A 487 8.27 7.26 -6.63
N SER A 488 7.37 7.61 -5.69
CA SER A 488 7.16 8.98 -5.23
C SER A 488 8.42 9.58 -4.60
N GLY A 489 9.11 8.82 -3.75
CA GLY A 489 10.35 9.25 -3.11
C GLY A 489 11.47 9.48 -4.13
N ARG A 490 11.72 8.50 -4.99
CA ARG A 490 12.72 8.61 -6.07
C ARG A 490 12.46 9.83 -6.95
N ALA A 491 11.22 10.04 -7.38
CA ALA A 491 10.85 11.18 -8.19
C ALA A 491 11.09 12.52 -7.49
N ALA A 492 10.75 12.63 -6.20
CA ALA A 492 11.01 13.85 -5.41
C ALA A 492 12.51 14.13 -5.25
N GLY A 493 13.29 13.08 -4.92
CA GLY A 493 14.76 13.22 -4.83
C GLY A 493 15.39 13.66 -6.13
N ALA A 494 14.98 13.08 -7.26
CA ALA A 494 15.49 13.43 -8.58
C ALA A 494 15.15 14.89 -8.98
N ARG A 495 13.89 15.34 -8.73
CA ARG A 495 13.51 16.74 -9.04
C ARG A 495 14.31 17.74 -8.22
N LEU A 496 14.42 17.51 -6.89
CA LEU A 496 15.20 18.40 -6.03
C LEU A 496 16.68 18.42 -6.44
N LEU A 497 17.27 17.27 -6.77
CA LEU A 497 18.65 17.19 -7.24
C LEU A 497 18.85 18.03 -8.53
N ALA A 498 17.92 17.91 -9.47
CA ALA A 498 17.95 18.70 -10.70
C ALA A 498 17.84 20.21 -10.42
N GLU A 499 16.95 20.64 -9.51
CA GLU A 499 16.84 22.05 -9.09
C GLU A 499 18.16 22.58 -8.51
N LEU A 500 18.78 21.81 -7.60
CA LEU A 500 20.04 22.22 -6.94
C LEU A 500 21.23 22.27 -7.89
N THR A 501 21.23 21.48 -8.96
CA THR A 501 22.33 21.48 -9.96
C THR A 501 22.16 22.54 -11.04
N THR A 502 20.93 23.05 -11.25
CA THR A 502 20.63 24.09 -12.25
C THR A 502 20.57 25.50 -11.64
N ALA A 503 20.55 25.62 -10.32
CA ALA A 503 20.63 26.92 -9.65
C ALA A 503 22.00 27.58 -9.94
N PRO A 504 22.05 28.86 -10.42
CA PRO A 504 23.25 29.55 -10.85
C PRO A 504 24.23 29.89 -9.73
#